data_e0bc6103678180e0dd6679948fc52e83
#
_entry.id   e0bc6103678180e0dd6679948fc52e83
#
_cell.length_a   1.000
_cell.length_b   1.000
_cell.length_c   1.000
_cell.angle_alpha   90.00
_cell.angle_beta   90.00
_cell.angle_gamma   90.00
#
_symmetry.space_group_name_H-M   'P 1'
#
loop_
_entity.id
_entity.type
_entity.pdbx_description
1 polymer ?
#
loop_
_entity_poly.entity_id
_entity_poly.type
_entity_poly.pdbx_seq_one_letter_code
_entity_poly.pdbx_strand_id
1 'polypeptide(L)'
;MSGSGAIDPAFWRDRSVLLTGHTGFKGAWLSLWLQSLGARVHGLSLGVPPSVPSLYELARVGEGMADSVVCDVRDPDAVARAVVAARPEIVIHMAAQPLVRRSFAEPRATYETNVIGTVNVLDAVRACEHTRAVVIVTSDKCYDNREVTRGGDDNRDGAQGSRGNREGSGGYREDDPLGGHDPYSSSKAAAEIVTSAYRHSFLSDPDGPRVATARAGNVIGGGDWGAERLVPDIVRAATAGHTLRLRNPHAVRPWQHVLSPLSGYLVLARALCESPAHARAWNFGPDARDARTVEWVVARLSELWPGGIRWELDGGDHPHEASYLTLDSSLARTRLGWVPALGLEEGLVATAAWYEAWRESRDVRELTLGQLAGAQLSISAQQPIG
;
A
#
# COMPACT_ATOMS: atom_id res chain seq x y z
N MET A 1 14.34 5.24 22.62
CA MET A 1 13.53 4.03 22.93
C MET A 1 13.06 3.49 21.59
N SER A 2 13.34 2.21 21.26
CA SER A 2 12.77 1.57 20.08
C SER A 2 11.26 1.46 20.28
N GLY A 3 10.47 1.94 19.32
CA GLY A 3 9.02 1.82 19.35
C GLY A 3 8.61 0.34 19.41
N SER A 4 7.57 0.01 20.14
CA SER A 4 6.95 -1.31 20.07
C SER A 4 6.25 -1.45 18.73
N GLY A 5 6.70 -2.34 17.86
CA GLY A 5 6.05 -2.68 16.58
C GLY A 5 4.70 -3.38 16.75
N ALA A 6 4.24 -3.55 17.99
CA ALA A 6 2.96 -4.18 18.31
C ALA A 6 1.77 -3.27 17.93
N ILE A 7 0.73 -3.87 17.39
CA ILE A 7 -0.56 -3.21 17.17
C ILE A 7 -1.37 -3.35 18.45
N ASP A 8 -1.44 -2.26 19.21
CA ASP A 8 -2.12 -2.21 20.52
C ASP A 8 -3.61 -1.82 20.33
N PRO A 9 -4.56 -2.72 20.58
CA PRO A 9 -5.98 -2.40 20.46
C PRO A 9 -6.42 -1.28 21.41
N ALA A 10 -5.77 -1.13 22.58
CA ALA A 10 -6.11 -0.07 23.52
C ALA A 10 -5.82 1.33 22.99
N PHE A 11 -4.77 1.46 22.16
CA PHE A 11 -4.48 2.72 21.46
C PHE A 11 -5.59 3.10 20.48
N TRP A 12 -6.12 2.12 19.71
CA TRP A 12 -7.07 2.38 18.63
C TRP A 12 -8.51 2.56 19.09
N ARG A 13 -8.87 2.02 20.27
CA ARG A 13 -10.25 2.06 20.79
C ARG A 13 -10.77 3.49 20.85
N ASP A 14 -11.95 3.69 20.27
CA ASP A 14 -12.69 4.96 20.20
C ASP A 14 -11.98 6.11 19.45
N ARG A 15 -10.79 5.89 18.88
CA ARG A 15 -10.11 6.91 18.09
C ARG A 15 -10.83 7.17 16.76
N SER A 16 -10.97 8.45 16.43
CA SER A 16 -11.50 8.88 15.14
C SER A 16 -10.42 8.81 14.07
N VAL A 17 -10.63 7.95 13.08
CA VAL A 17 -9.71 7.73 11.96
C VAL A 17 -10.41 8.04 10.64
N LEU A 18 -9.88 9.01 9.88
CA LEU A 18 -10.32 9.26 8.51
C LEU A 18 -9.45 8.47 7.54
N LEU A 19 -10.09 7.61 6.75
CA LEU A 19 -9.46 6.79 5.74
C LEU A 19 -9.93 7.18 4.34
N THR A 20 -9.08 7.76 3.52
CA THR A 20 -9.43 8.03 2.13
C THR A 20 -9.15 6.80 1.26
N GLY A 21 -10.01 6.52 0.29
CA GLY A 21 -9.89 5.34 -0.58
C GLY A 21 -10.31 4.03 0.10
N HIS A 22 -11.18 4.10 1.10
CA HIS A 22 -11.64 2.98 1.92
C HIS A 22 -12.40 1.90 1.13
N THR A 23 -12.97 2.23 -0.03
CA THR A 23 -13.65 1.26 -0.92
C THR A 23 -12.69 0.47 -1.81
N GLY A 24 -11.41 0.89 -1.90
CA GLY A 24 -10.37 0.17 -2.64
C GLY A 24 -9.87 -1.06 -1.89
N PHE A 25 -9.11 -1.94 -2.56
CA PHE A 25 -8.57 -3.18 -2.01
C PHE A 25 -7.88 -3.00 -0.64
N LYS A 26 -6.80 -2.22 -0.59
CA LYS A 26 -6.05 -1.97 0.65
C LYS A 26 -6.89 -1.21 1.68
N GLY A 27 -7.72 -0.27 1.23
CA GLY A 27 -8.57 0.53 2.10
C GLY A 27 -9.64 -0.30 2.79
N ALA A 28 -10.25 -1.26 2.09
CA ALA A 28 -11.24 -2.18 2.66
C ALA A 28 -10.62 -3.09 3.75
N TRP A 29 -9.43 -3.66 3.50
CA TRP A 29 -8.67 -4.40 4.52
C TRP A 29 -8.35 -3.55 5.75
N LEU A 30 -7.84 -2.33 5.55
CA LEU A 30 -7.50 -1.43 6.65
C LEU A 30 -8.73 -0.97 7.44
N SER A 31 -9.85 -0.71 6.76
CA SER A 31 -11.12 -0.37 7.42
C SER A 31 -11.57 -1.49 8.37
N LEU A 32 -11.55 -2.74 7.89
CA LEU A 32 -11.90 -3.89 8.74
C LEU A 32 -10.94 -4.05 9.91
N TRP A 33 -9.65 -3.83 9.69
CA TRP A 33 -8.67 -3.93 10.78
C TRP A 33 -8.90 -2.87 11.84
N LEU A 34 -9.04 -1.61 11.45
CA LEU A 34 -9.34 -0.51 12.37
C LEU A 34 -10.64 -0.74 13.15
N GLN A 35 -11.70 -1.22 12.47
CA GLN A 35 -12.96 -1.60 13.12
C GLN A 35 -12.75 -2.71 14.15
N SER A 36 -11.98 -3.75 13.82
CA SER A 36 -11.68 -4.85 14.76
C SER A 36 -10.86 -4.40 15.97
N LEU A 37 -10.09 -3.31 15.84
CA LEU A 37 -9.36 -2.66 16.93
C LEU A 37 -10.21 -1.68 17.75
N GLY A 38 -11.50 -1.48 17.38
CA GLY A 38 -12.42 -0.58 18.06
C GLY A 38 -12.31 0.89 17.67
N ALA A 39 -11.64 1.22 16.55
CA ALA A 39 -11.57 2.59 16.04
C ALA A 39 -12.90 3.03 15.40
N ARG A 40 -13.22 4.32 15.48
CA ARG A 40 -14.31 4.95 14.72
C ARG A 40 -13.79 5.35 13.34
N VAL A 41 -14.09 4.52 12.35
CA VAL A 41 -13.57 4.70 10.98
C VAL A 41 -14.53 5.54 10.15
N HIS A 42 -14.05 6.69 9.68
CA HIS A 42 -14.72 7.55 8.72
C HIS A 42 -14.08 7.34 7.35
N GLY A 43 -14.88 7.00 6.36
CA GLY A 43 -14.42 6.73 5.00
C GLY A 43 -14.66 7.91 4.07
N LEU A 44 -13.71 8.18 3.16
CA LEU A 44 -13.85 9.12 2.08
C LEU A 44 -13.39 8.44 0.77
N SER A 45 -14.28 8.28 -0.20
CA SER A 45 -13.93 7.72 -1.51
C SER A 45 -14.99 8.06 -2.55
N LEU A 46 -14.72 7.72 -3.81
CA LEU A 46 -15.72 7.76 -4.86
C LEU A 46 -16.89 6.81 -4.52
N GLY A 47 -18.12 7.17 -4.96
CA GLY A 47 -19.34 6.43 -4.62
C GLY A 47 -19.42 5.01 -5.20
N VAL A 48 -18.55 4.67 -6.16
CA VAL A 48 -18.49 3.35 -6.77
C VAL A 48 -17.15 2.72 -6.41
N PRO A 49 -17.11 1.48 -5.89
CA PRO A 49 -15.87 0.75 -5.70
C PRO A 49 -15.09 0.64 -7.01
N PRO A 50 -13.75 0.65 -6.96
CA PRO A 50 -12.90 0.68 -8.16
C PRO A 50 -12.95 -0.62 -9.00
N SER A 51 -13.60 -1.66 -8.50
CA SER A 51 -13.78 -2.95 -9.17
C SER A 51 -15.08 -3.63 -8.78
N VAL A 52 -15.58 -4.49 -9.67
CA VAL A 52 -16.73 -5.39 -9.42
C VAL A 52 -16.25 -6.81 -9.79
N PRO A 53 -16.30 -7.76 -8.83
CA PRO A 53 -16.65 -7.57 -7.43
C PRO A 53 -15.63 -6.70 -6.67
N SER A 54 -15.96 -6.29 -5.45
CA SER A 54 -15.08 -5.53 -4.57
C SER A 54 -15.03 -6.14 -3.17
N LEU A 55 -13.86 -6.10 -2.52
CA LEU A 55 -13.75 -6.53 -1.12
C LEU A 55 -14.67 -5.72 -0.22
N TYR A 56 -14.82 -4.41 -0.50
CA TYR A 56 -15.68 -3.52 0.28
C TYR A 56 -17.11 -4.03 0.39
N GLU A 57 -17.68 -4.50 -0.74
CA GLU A 57 -19.02 -5.05 -0.79
C GLU A 57 -19.09 -6.49 -0.27
N LEU A 58 -18.18 -7.36 -0.75
CA LEU A 58 -18.17 -8.78 -0.38
C LEU A 58 -17.99 -9.01 1.13
N ALA A 59 -17.16 -8.18 1.77
CA ALA A 59 -16.94 -8.26 3.21
C ALA A 59 -17.78 -7.27 4.02
N ARG A 60 -18.77 -6.61 3.40
CA ARG A 60 -19.70 -5.69 4.07
C ARG A 60 -18.98 -4.67 4.96
N VAL A 61 -17.91 -4.07 4.43
CA VAL A 61 -17.01 -3.19 5.20
C VAL A 61 -17.73 -1.98 5.78
N GLY A 62 -18.71 -1.44 5.02
CA GLY A 62 -19.49 -0.26 5.40
C GLY A 62 -20.33 -0.42 6.66
N GLU A 63 -20.75 -1.67 7.00
CA GLU A 63 -21.63 -1.92 8.16
C GLU A 63 -21.03 -1.53 9.52
N GLY A 64 -19.70 -1.57 9.66
CA GLY A 64 -19.02 -1.22 10.90
C GLY A 64 -18.31 0.15 10.86
N MET A 65 -18.51 0.94 9.82
CA MET A 65 -17.94 2.27 9.71
C MET A 65 -18.81 3.30 10.46
N ALA A 66 -18.15 4.30 11.06
CA ALA A 66 -18.85 5.42 11.70
C ALA A 66 -19.54 6.31 10.66
N ASP A 67 -18.90 6.47 9.48
CA ASP A 67 -19.42 7.20 8.34
C ASP A 67 -18.68 6.81 7.06
N SER A 68 -19.34 6.99 5.89
CA SER A 68 -18.76 6.76 4.56
C SER A 68 -19.25 7.84 3.60
N VAL A 69 -18.37 8.81 3.34
CA VAL A 69 -18.68 9.97 2.50
C VAL A 69 -18.25 9.72 1.05
N VAL A 70 -19.19 9.93 0.14
CA VAL A 70 -18.89 9.98 -1.31
C VAL A 70 -18.23 11.32 -1.61
N CYS A 71 -16.95 11.28 -1.94
CA CYS A 71 -16.15 12.46 -2.18
C CYS A 71 -14.99 12.14 -3.15
N ASP A 72 -14.78 13.04 -4.10
CA ASP A 72 -13.58 13.04 -4.94
C ASP A 72 -12.48 13.83 -4.23
N VAL A 73 -11.31 13.25 -4.02
CA VAL A 73 -10.18 13.94 -3.39
C VAL A 73 -9.67 15.14 -4.18
N ARG A 74 -10.07 15.26 -5.45
CA ARG A 74 -9.77 16.42 -6.30
C ARG A 74 -10.60 17.66 -5.98
N ASP A 75 -11.71 17.48 -5.25
CA ASP A 75 -12.58 18.59 -4.77
C ASP A 75 -12.12 19.05 -3.37
N PRO A 76 -11.39 20.19 -3.26
CA PRO A 76 -10.85 20.66 -2.00
C PRO A 76 -11.92 20.98 -0.96
N ASP A 77 -13.06 21.53 -1.39
CA ASP A 77 -14.14 21.90 -0.48
C ASP A 77 -14.83 20.66 0.09
N ALA A 78 -15.05 19.63 -0.74
CA ALA A 78 -15.62 18.37 -0.28
C ALA A 78 -14.68 17.64 0.71
N VAL A 79 -13.38 17.64 0.43
CA VAL A 79 -12.37 17.07 1.35
C VAL A 79 -12.36 17.84 2.68
N ALA A 80 -12.34 19.18 2.63
CA ALA A 80 -12.38 20.03 3.83
C ALA A 80 -13.64 19.76 4.68
N ARG A 81 -14.83 19.71 4.06
CA ARG A 81 -16.08 19.37 4.75
C ARG A 81 -16.04 18.01 5.42
N ALA A 82 -15.48 16.99 4.72
CA ALA A 82 -15.36 15.64 5.27
C ALA A 82 -14.41 15.58 6.48
N VAL A 83 -13.27 16.26 6.44
CA VAL A 83 -12.33 16.36 7.56
C VAL A 83 -12.96 17.07 8.76
N VAL A 84 -13.66 18.20 8.52
CA VAL A 84 -14.35 18.94 9.59
C VAL A 84 -15.44 18.10 10.24
N ALA A 85 -16.23 17.35 9.45
CA ALA A 85 -17.29 16.49 9.97
C ALA A 85 -16.75 15.29 10.78
N ALA A 86 -15.71 14.63 10.27
CA ALA A 86 -15.12 13.45 10.92
C ALA A 86 -14.31 13.82 12.18
N ARG A 87 -13.76 15.03 12.28
CA ARG A 87 -12.86 15.49 13.36
C ARG A 87 -11.79 14.43 13.68
N PRO A 88 -11.02 13.97 12.68
CA PRO A 88 -10.15 12.82 12.85
C PRO A 88 -8.93 13.15 13.71
N GLU A 89 -8.60 12.25 14.64
CA GLU A 89 -7.31 12.27 15.33
C GLU A 89 -6.19 11.76 14.41
N ILE A 90 -6.54 10.80 13.54
CA ILE A 90 -5.60 10.17 12.60
C ILE A 90 -6.19 10.21 11.20
N VAL A 91 -5.38 10.60 10.22
CA VAL A 91 -5.73 10.54 8.79
C VAL A 91 -4.79 9.58 8.07
N ILE A 92 -5.35 8.62 7.33
CA ILE A 92 -4.59 7.74 6.45
C ILE A 92 -5.07 7.96 5.03
N HIS A 93 -4.24 8.61 4.23
CA HIS A 93 -4.56 8.95 2.84
C HIS A 93 -4.10 7.84 1.90
N MET A 94 -5.06 7.08 1.37
CA MET A 94 -4.84 5.97 0.45
C MET A 94 -5.54 6.14 -0.90
N ALA A 95 -6.41 7.14 -1.05
CA ALA A 95 -7.06 7.43 -2.32
C ALA A 95 -6.03 7.80 -3.38
N ALA A 96 -6.04 7.06 -4.49
CA ALA A 96 -5.13 7.27 -5.59
C ALA A 96 -5.67 6.62 -6.87
N GLN A 97 -5.19 7.07 -8.02
CA GLN A 97 -5.22 6.29 -9.26
C GLN A 97 -3.98 5.35 -9.23
N PRO A 98 -4.13 4.03 -9.02
CA PRO A 98 -2.99 3.14 -8.72
C PRO A 98 -2.46 2.34 -9.92
N LEU A 99 -3.05 2.48 -11.10
CA LEU A 99 -2.77 1.65 -12.28
C LEU A 99 -1.79 2.35 -13.23
N VAL A 100 -0.62 1.74 -13.43
CA VAL A 100 0.43 2.29 -14.31
C VAL A 100 -0.08 2.50 -15.72
N ARG A 101 -0.72 1.50 -16.34
CA ARG A 101 -1.21 1.63 -17.72
C ARG A 101 -2.28 2.70 -17.88
N ARG A 102 -3.21 2.79 -16.93
CA ARG A 102 -4.21 3.85 -16.92
C ARG A 102 -3.56 5.23 -16.85
N SER A 103 -2.42 5.36 -16.19
CA SER A 103 -1.70 6.63 -16.11
C SER A 103 -1.16 7.11 -17.48
N PHE A 104 -0.83 6.20 -18.39
CA PHE A 104 -0.48 6.56 -19.76
C PHE A 104 -1.68 7.04 -20.57
N ALA A 105 -2.85 6.42 -20.37
CA ALA A 105 -4.09 6.83 -21.03
C ALA A 105 -4.68 8.12 -20.44
N GLU A 106 -4.56 8.31 -19.14
CA GLU A 106 -5.17 9.42 -18.40
C GLU A 106 -4.12 10.13 -17.49
N PRO A 107 -3.03 10.69 -18.05
CA PRO A 107 -1.94 11.25 -17.23
C PRO A 107 -2.40 12.43 -16.38
N ARG A 108 -3.21 13.34 -16.94
CA ARG A 108 -3.73 14.49 -16.21
C ARG A 108 -4.56 14.06 -14.99
N ALA A 109 -5.53 13.16 -15.18
CA ALA A 109 -6.37 12.65 -14.09
C ALA A 109 -5.53 11.93 -13.01
N THR A 110 -4.43 11.27 -13.41
CA THR A 110 -3.48 10.63 -12.48
C THR A 110 -2.80 11.66 -11.60
N TYR A 111 -2.28 12.76 -12.15
CA TYR A 111 -1.67 13.83 -11.36
C TYR A 111 -2.70 14.58 -10.51
N GLU A 112 -3.87 14.90 -11.05
CA GLU A 112 -4.94 15.54 -10.31
C GLU A 112 -5.34 14.72 -9.08
N THR A 113 -5.47 13.40 -9.22
CA THR A 113 -5.83 12.51 -8.11
C THR A 113 -4.67 12.33 -7.13
N ASN A 114 -3.48 11.99 -7.63
CA ASN A 114 -2.37 11.55 -6.76
C ASN A 114 -1.60 12.70 -6.14
N VAL A 115 -1.52 13.85 -6.82
CA VAL A 115 -0.77 15.02 -6.34
C VAL A 115 -1.72 16.05 -5.76
N ILE A 116 -2.68 16.56 -6.56
CA ILE A 116 -3.61 17.59 -6.08
C ILE A 116 -4.54 17.03 -5.00
N GLY A 117 -4.99 15.78 -5.14
CA GLY A 117 -5.74 15.11 -4.06
C GLY A 117 -4.96 15.03 -2.75
N THR A 118 -3.64 14.76 -2.81
CA THR A 118 -2.77 14.80 -1.62
C THR A 118 -2.65 16.22 -1.06
N VAL A 119 -2.50 17.26 -1.90
CA VAL A 119 -2.52 18.67 -1.48
C VAL A 119 -3.81 18.99 -0.74
N ASN A 120 -4.96 18.64 -1.31
CA ASN A 120 -6.27 18.94 -0.72
C ASN A 120 -6.44 18.29 0.67
N VAL A 121 -5.97 17.05 0.84
CA VAL A 121 -6.00 16.38 2.15
C VAL A 121 -5.07 17.08 3.14
N LEU A 122 -3.84 17.47 2.73
CA LEU A 122 -2.90 18.17 3.59
C LEU A 122 -3.40 19.55 3.99
N ASP A 123 -4.03 20.30 3.10
CA ASP A 123 -4.65 21.59 3.41
C ASP A 123 -5.84 21.46 4.38
N ALA A 124 -6.71 20.46 4.18
CA ALA A 124 -7.80 20.19 5.10
C ALA A 124 -7.31 19.79 6.50
N VAL A 125 -6.26 18.98 6.57
CA VAL A 125 -5.61 18.59 7.85
C VAL A 125 -5.01 19.79 8.55
N ARG A 126 -4.32 20.68 7.81
CA ARG A 126 -3.72 21.89 8.38
C ARG A 126 -4.75 22.80 9.08
N ALA A 127 -5.98 22.78 8.61
CA ALA A 127 -7.10 23.53 9.20
C ALA A 127 -7.83 22.77 10.32
N CYS A 128 -7.43 21.53 10.64
CA CYS A 128 -8.12 20.67 11.62
C CYS A 128 -7.32 20.56 12.92
N GLU A 129 -7.78 21.20 13.98
CA GLU A 129 -7.10 21.21 15.32
C GLU A 129 -7.08 19.84 16.01
N HIS A 130 -7.90 18.87 15.55
CA HIS A 130 -8.00 17.56 16.20
C HIS A 130 -7.01 16.54 15.65
N THR A 131 -6.51 16.76 14.43
CA THR A 131 -5.60 15.81 13.79
C THR A 131 -4.22 15.86 14.44
N ARG A 132 -3.72 14.69 14.84
CA ARG A 132 -2.41 14.49 15.45
C ARG A 132 -1.43 13.77 14.55
N ALA A 133 -1.92 12.85 13.72
CA ALA A 133 -1.09 12.02 12.84
C ALA A 133 -1.69 11.89 11.45
N VAL A 134 -0.83 11.98 10.44
CA VAL A 134 -1.20 11.81 9.02
C VAL A 134 -0.22 10.86 8.35
N VAL A 135 -0.75 9.81 7.73
CA VAL A 135 0.02 8.88 6.91
C VAL A 135 -0.41 9.02 5.46
N ILE A 136 0.50 9.48 4.61
CA ILE A 136 0.30 9.57 3.16
C ILE A 136 0.88 8.32 2.52
N VAL A 137 0.03 7.49 1.93
CA VAL A 137 0.45 6.23 1.30
C VAL A 137 0.89 6.48 -0.14
N THR A 138 2.16 6.24 -0.40
CA THR A 138 2.77 6.37 -1.72
C THR A 138 3.08 5.00 -2.34
N SER A 139 4.28 4.76 -2.86
CA SER A 139 4.66 3.52 -3.53
C SER A 139 6.18 3.37 -3.56
N ASP A 140 6.67 2.14 -3.72
CA ASP A 140 8.05 1.81 -4.07
C ASP A 140 8.47 2.40 -5.43
N LYS A 141 7.51 2.67 -6.31
CA LYS A 141 7.73 3.28 -7.64
C LYS A 141 8.03 4.79 -7.60
N CYS A 142 8.05 5.40 -6.42
CA CYS A 142 8.41 6.82 -6.27
C CYS A 142 9.92 7.08 -6.43
N TYR A 143 10.76 6.05 -6.43
CA TYR A 143 12.20 6.18 -6.60
C TYR A 143 12.61 6.38 -8.06
N ASP A 144 13.72 7.10 -8.28
CA ASP A 144 14.35 7.21 -9.60
C ASP A 144 15.00 5.87 -9.98
N ASN A 145 14.22 5.04 -10.65
CA ASN A 145 14.61 3.68 -11.01
C ASN A 145 15.45 3.68 -12.29
N ARG A 146 16.74 4.03 -12.15
CA ARG A 146 17.70 3.97 -13.26
C ARG A 146 18.18 2.53 -13.43
N GLU A 147 17.70 1.88 -14.48
CA GLU A 147 18.25 0.57 -14.88
C GLU A 147 19.68 0.72 -15.34
N VAL A 148 20.59 -0.01 -14.72
CA VAL A 148 21.96 -0.17 -15.21
C VAL A 148 21.89 -1.16 -16.36
N THR A 149 21.98 -0.70 -17.59
CA THR A 149 22.12 -1.56 -18.78
C THR A 149 23.41 -2.36 -18.64
N ARG A 150 23.31 -3.68 -18.59
CA ARG A 150 24.46 -4.58 -18.68
C ARG A 150 25.19 -4.28 -20.00
N GLY A 151 26.32 -3.56 -19.97
CA GLY A 151 27.18 -3.32 -21.12
C GLY A 151 27.48 -1.87 -21.50
N GLY A 152 26.99 -0.88 -20.78
CA GLY A 152 27.42 0.51 -20.98
C GLY A 152 28.64 0.85 -20.15
N ASP A 153 29.65 1.47 -20.79
CA ASP A 153 30.85 2.01 -20.16
C ASP A 153 30.46 2.99 -19.01
N ASP A 154 30.53 2.51 -17.77
CA ASP A 154 30.08 3.20 -16.54
C ASP A 154 31.01 4.38 -16.13
N ASN A 155 31.75 4.94 -17.08
CA ASN A 155 32.78 5.97 -16.82
C ASN A 155 32.38 7.40 -17.22
N ARG A 156 31.08 7.69 -17.40
CA ARG A 156 30.62 9.07 -17.56
C ARG A 156 29.88 9.51 -16.29
N ASP A 157 30.54 10.41 -15.57
CA ASP A 157 30.02 11.26 -14.50
C ASP A 157 29.60 10.56 -13.19
N GLY A 158 30.54 10.04 -12.39
CA GLY A 158 30.41 9.95 -10.92
C GLY A 158 29.08 9.52 -10.27
N ALA A 159 28.09 9.16 -11.07
CA ALA A 159 26.78 8.73 -10.63
C ALA A 159 26.86 7.29 -10.09
N GLN A 160 26.95 7.15 -8.78
CA GLN A 160 26.70 5.90 -8.09
C GLN A 160 25.32 5.40 -8.54
N GLY A 161 25.28 4.32 -9.33
CA GLY A 161 24.03 3.73 -9.78
C GLY A 161 23.09 3.46 -8.61
N SER A 162 21.80 3.77 -8.80
CA SER A 162 20.75 3.65 -7.81
C SER A 162 20.80 2.30 -7.07
N ARG A 163 20.86 2.33 -5.74
CA ARG A 163 21.10 1.16 -4.88
C ARG A 163 20.01 0.10 -5.01
N GLY A 164 18.76 0.51 -5.23
CA GLY A 164 17.61 -0.39 -5.20
C GLY A 164 17.38 -1.25 -6.43
N ASN A 165 18.19 -1.05 -7.48
CA ASN A 165 18.00 -1.68 -8.79
C ASN A 165 19.05 -2.74 -9.15
N ARG A 166 19.84 -3.21 -8.18
CA ARG A 166 20.84 -4.26 -8.38
C ARG A 166 20.53 -5.45 -7.49
N GLU A 167 20.63 -6.64 -8.05
CA GLU A 167 20.60 -7.88 -7.26
C GLU A 167 21.70 -7.84 -6.20
N GLY A 168 21.33 -8.04 -4.93
CA GLY A 168 22.28 -7.94 -3.80
C GLY A 168 22.52 -6.54 -3.25
N SER A 169 21.88 -5.48 -3.76
CA SER A 169 22.08 -4.09 -3.33
C SER A 169 21.37 -3.70 -2.02
N GLY A 170 20.53 -4.56 -1.44
CA GLY A 170 19.78 -4.30 -0.21
C GLY A 170 18.50 -3.49 -0.39
N GLY A 171 18.17 -3.01 -1.59
CA GLY A 171 16.94 -2.25 -1.89
C GLY A 171 17.09 -0.72 -1.75
N TYR A 172 16.07 0.03 -2.21
CA TYR A 172 15.98 1.48 -2.06
C TYR A 172 15.76 1.87 -0.61
N ARG A 173 16.44 2.93 -0.17
CA ARG A 173 16.29 3.56 1.14
C ARG A 173 15.45 4.83 1.04
N GLU A 174 14.97 5.30 2.19
CA GLU A 174 14.09 6.47 2.26
C GLU A 174 14.74 7.76 1.77
N ASP A 175 16.07 7.86 1.79
CA ASP A 175 16.89 8.99 1.34
C ASP A 175 17.39 8.87 -0.11
N ASP A 176 17.10 7.77 -0.80
CA ASP A 176 17.44 7.62 -2.21
C ASP A 176 16.63 8.59 -3.10
N PRO A 177 17.18 9.00 -4.26
CA PRO A 177 16.54 9.95 -5.16
C PRO A 177 15.13 9.52 -5.58
N LEU A 178 14.21 10.50 -5.55
CA LEU A 178 12.84 10.36 -6.04
C LEU A 178 12.78 10.67 -7.53
N GLY A 179 11.88 9.97 -8.26
CA GLY A 179 11.72 10.16 -9.70
C GLY A 179 10.52 9.38 -10.22
N GLY A 180 10.69 8.79 -11.40
CA GLY A 180 9.68 7.95 -12.04
C GLY A 180 9.58 8.26 -13.52
N HIS A 181 9.63 7.21 -14.35
CA HIS A 181 9.67 7.31 -15.81
C HIS A 181 8.28 7.16 -16.46
N ASP A 182 7.24 6.97 -15.66
CA ASP A 182 5.85 6.94 -16.10
C ASP A 182 4.98 7.89 -15.26
N PRO A 183 3.77 8.27 -15.74
CA PRO A 183 2.93 9.25 -15.05
C PRO A 183 2.48 8.80 -13.65
N TYR A 184 2.30 7.49 -13.42
CA TYR A 184 1.97 6.98 -12.08
C TYR A 184 3.16 7.13 -11.12
N SER A 185 4.33 6.61 -11.52
CA SER A 185 5.54 6.63 -10.70
C SER A 185 5.94 8.06 -10.35
N SER A 186 5.97 8.96 -11.34
CA SER A 186 6.28 10.38 -11.11
C SER A 186 5.21 11.10 -10.29
N SER A 187 3.92 10.73 -10.39
CA SER A 187 2.87 11.28 -9.50
C SER A 187 3.07 10.87 -8.05
N LYS A 188 3.55 9.65 -7.79
CA LYS A 188 3.86 9.19 -6.43
C LYS A 188 5.12 9.85 -5.88
N ALA A 189 6.14 10.08 -6.71
CA ALA A 189 7.31 10.89 -6.34
C ALA A 189 6.91 12.35 -6.03
N ALA A 190 6.04 12.95 -6.84
CA ALA A 190 5.52 14.30 -6.59
C ALA A 190 4.71 14.37 -5.28
N ALA A 191 3.92 13.36 -4.94
CA ALA A 191 3.21 13.29 -3.65
C ALA A 191 4.18 13.23 -2.46
N GLU A 192 5.32 12.53 -2.57
CA GLU A 192 6.40 12.55 -1.58
C GLU A 192 7.00 13.95 -1.41
N ILE A 193 7.34 14.62 -2.52
CA ILE A 193 7.93 15.97 -2.53
C ILE A 193 6.95 16.98 -1.91
N VAL A 194 5.68 16.95 -2.33
CA VAL A 194 4.64 17.82 -1.78
C VAL A 194 4.47 17.59 -0.28
N THR A 195 4.37 16.33 0.15
CA THR A 195 4.23 16.00 1.57
C THR A 195 5.43 16.49 2.39
N SER A 196 6.64 16.36 1.84
CA SER A 196 7.85 16.89 2.48
C SER A 196 7.81 18.41 2.59
N ALA A 197 7.38 19.11 1.54
CA ALA A 197 7.25 20.58 1.55
C ALA A 197 6.23 21.03 2.61
N TYR A 198 5.06 20.38 2.68
CA TYR A 198 4.05 20.71 3.69
C TYR A 198 4.55 20.47 5.12
N ARG A 199 5.27 19.39 5.36
CA ARG A 199 5.87 19.07 6.66
C ARG A 199 6.80 20.17 7.14
N HIS A 200 7.64 20.69 6.26
CA HIS A 200 8.63 21.71 6.63
C HIS A 200 8.03 23.13 6.68
N SER A 201 7.07 23.45 5.81
CA SER A 201 6.57 24.82 5.67
C SER A 201 5.36 25.13 6.55
N PHE A 202 4.50 24.13 6.82
CA PHE A 202 3.20 24.38 7.45
C PHE A 202 2.90 23.48 8.64
N LEU A 203 3.56 22.31 8.79
CA LEU A 203 3.26 21.30 9.78
C LEU A 203 4.48 21.00 10.66
N SER A 204 5.29 22.03 10.91
CA SER A 204 6.49 21.97 11.76
C SER A 204 6.22 22.32 13.22
N ASP A 205 5.00 22.76 13.55
CA ASP A 205 4.61 23.04 14.93
C ASP A 205 4.68 21.74 15.77
N PRO A 206 5.39 21.73 16.91
CA PRO A 206 5.48 20.59 17.81
C PRO A 206 4.12 20.04 18.28
N ASP A 207 3.13 20.93 18.44
CA ASP A 207 1.77 20.60 18.88
C ASP A 207 0.81 20.32 17.72
N GLY A 208 1.24 20.58 16.49
CA GLY A 208 0.47 20.36 15.27
C GLY A 208 0.45 18.90 14.79
N PRO A 209 -0.26 18.62 13.68
CA PRO A 209 -0.32 17.29 13.08
C PRO A 209 1.03 16.87 12.53
N ARG A 210 1.45 15.65 12.84
CA ARG A 210 2.70 15.07 12.36
C ARG A 210 2.44 14.22 11.12
N VAL A 211 3.19 14.47 10.05
CA VAL A 211 2.94 13.87 8.74
C VAL A 211 4.12 13.01 8.30
N ALA A 212 3.81 11.77 7.90
CA ALA A 212 4.77 10.84 7.31
C ALA A 212 4.26 10.30 5.98
N THR A 213 5.18 9.86 5.12
CA THR A 213 4.85 9.06 3.94
C THR A 213 5.17 7.60 4.18
N ALA A 214 4.38 6.70 3.58
CA ALA A 214 4.54 5.25 3.70
C ALA A 214 4.62 4.63 2.30
N ARG A 215 5.81 4.11 1.95
CA ARG A 215 6.12 3.50 0.66
C ARG A 215 6.00 1.99 0.77
N ALA A 216 5.22 1.38 -0.11
CA ALA A 216 5.07 -0.06 -0.22
C ALA A 216 4.68 -0.44 -1.64
N GLY A 217 5.13 -1.60 -2.10
CA GLY A 217 4.86 -2.09 -3.45
C GLY A 217 4.49 -3.56 -3.49
N ASN A 218 3.98 -3.99 -4.66
CA ASN A 218 3.66 -5.39 -5.01
C ASN A 218 2.83 -6.13 -3.94
N VAL A 219 1.78 -5.47 -3.48
CA VAL A 219 0.90 -5.99 -2.43
C VAL A 219 -0.12 -6.97 -3.03
N ILE A 220 -0.19 -8.18 -2.47
CA ILE A 220 -1.14 -9.24 -2.81
C ILE A 220 -2.07 -9.54 -1.66
N GLY A 221 -3.21 -10.17 -1.93
CA GLY A 221 -4.18 -10.58 -0.90
C GLY A 221 -5.54 -10.86 -1.51
N GLY A 222 -6.40 -11.48 -0.74
CA GLY A 222 -7.77 -11.76 -1.15
C GLY A 222 -8.59 -10.48 -1.37
N GLY A 223 -9.48 -10.50 -2.36
CA GLY A 223 -10.37 -9.37 -2.65
C GLY A 223 -9.73 -8.22 -3.44
N ASP A 224 -8.53 -8.39 -4.00
CA ASP A 224 -8.02 -7.51 -5.04
C ASP A 224 -8.61 -7.92 -6.40
N TRP A 225 -9.33 -7.01 -7.04
CA TRP A 225 -9.93 -7.20 -8.36
C TRP A 225 -9.41 -6.18 -9.38
N GLY A 226 -8.32 -5.47 -9.04
CA GLY A 226 -7.71 -4.48 -9.91
C GLY A 226 -7.35 -5.09 -11.28
N ALA A 227 -7.66 -4.38 -12.34
CA ALA A 227 -7.24 -4.77 -13.68
C ALA A 227 -5.72 -4.71 -13.81
N GLU A 228 -5.15 -5.56 -14.67
CA GLU A 228 -3.72 -5.56 -15.02
C GLU A 228 -2.77 -5.80 -13.83
N ARG A 229 -3.26 -6.44 -12.78
CA ARG A 229 -2.47 -6.92 -11.64
C ARG A 229 -2.36 -8.44 -11.68
N LEU A 230 -1.19 -8.96 -11.35
CA LEU A 230 -0.87 -10.38 -11.50
C LEU A 230 -1.90 -11.30 -10.83
N VAL A 231 -2.12 -11.16 -9.52
CA VAL A 231 -3.01 -12.07 -8.77
C VAL A 231 -4.48 -11.98 -9.24
N PRO A 232 -5.08 -10.79 -9.41
CA PRO A 232 -6.39 -10.66 -10.03
C PRO A 232 -6.49 -11.27 -11.44
N ASP A 233 -5.46 -11.11 -12.28
CA ASP A 233 -5.45 -11.68 -13.64
C ASP A 233 -5.37 -13.22 -13.59
N ILE A 234 -4.57 -13.77 -12.68
CA ILE A 234 -4.53 -15.22 -12.38
C ILE A 234 -5.91 -15.73 -11.99
N VAL A 235 -6.55 -15.08 -11.02
CA VAL A 235 -7.88 -15.51 -10.51
C VAL A 235 -8.92 -15.45 -11.62
N ARG A 236 -8.96 -14.39 -12.41
CA ARG A 236 -9.88 -14.27 -13.55
C ARG A 236 -9.66 -15.37 -14.58
N ALA A 237 -8.42 -15.63 -14.97
CA ALA A 237 -8.07 -16.67 -15.93
C ALA A 237 -8.44 -18.07 -15.40
N ALA A 238 -8.06 -18.37 -14.17
CA ALA A 238 -8.33 -19.66 -13.54
C ALA A 238 -9.83 -19.93 -13.34
N THR A 239 -10.58 -18.90 -12.92
CA THR A 239 -12.05 -19.04 -12.72
C THR A 239 -12.79 -19.19 -14.05
N ALA A 240 -12.34 -18.52 -15.11
CA ALA A 240 -12.92 -18.63 -16.45
C ALA A 240 -12.41 -19.84 -17.25
N GLY A 241 -11.44 -20.61 -16.73
CA GLY A 241 -10.80 -21.71 -17.44
C GLY A 241 -9.92 -21.28 -18.62
N HIS A 242 -9.51 -20.03 -18.63
CA HIS A 242 -8.66 -19.47 -19.70
C HIS A 242 -7.16 -19.64 -19.38
N THR A 243 -6.32 -19.53 -20.42
CA THR A 243 -4.86 -19.48 -20.26
C THR A 243 -4.44 -18.05 -19.89
N LEU A 244 -3.69 -17.91 -18.78
CA LEU A 244 -3.11 -16.64 -18.36
C LEU A 244 -1.98 -16.24 -19.30
N ARG A 245 -1.93 -14.98 -19.75
CA ARG A 245 -0.82 -14.43 -20.52
C ARG A 245 0.12 -13.64 -19.63
N LEU A 246 1.39 -14.06 -19.57
CA LEU A 246 2.45 -13.42 -18.78
C LEU A 246 3.34 -12.56 -19.66
N ARG A 247 3.49 -11.29 -19.29
CA ARG A 247 4.30 -10.32 -20.05
C ARG A 247 5.78 -10.36 -19.69
N ASN A 248 6.10 -10.29 -18.39
CA ASN A 248 7.47 -10.21 -17.86
C ASN A 248 7.71 -11.30 -16.80
N PRO A 249 7.84 -12.59 -17.18
CA PRO A 249 7.91 -13.69 -16.23
C PRO A 249 9.14 -13.62 -15.31
N HIS A 250 10.25 -13.10 -15.84
CA HIS A 250 11.53 -13.03 -15.11
C HIS A 250 11.71 -11.76 -14.27
N ALA A 251 10.74 -10.82 -14.33
CA ALA A 251 10.81 -9.62 -13.50
C ALA A 251 10.72 -9.98 -12.02
N VAL A 252 11.68 -9.51 -11.22
CA VAL A 252 11.74 -9.70 -9.77
C VAL A 252 11.00 -8.57 -9.07
N ARG A 253 10.13 -8.91 -8.12
CA ARG A 253 9.34 -7.94 -7.35
C ARG A 253 9.37 -8.28 -5.87
N PRO A 254 9.27 -7.27 -4.99
CA PRO A 254 9.18 -7.44 -3.53
C PRO A 254 7.73 -7.76 -3.13
N TRP A 255 7.31 -9.01 -3.36
CA TRP A 255 5.95 -9.44 -3.07
C TRP A 255 5.67 -9.47 -1.58
N GLN A 256 4.53 -8.93 -1.17
CA GLN A 256 4.10 -8.98 0.22
C GLN A 256 2.59 -9.07 0.34
N HIS A 257 2.14 -9.76 1.38
CA HIS A 257 0.72 -9.81 1.71
C HIS A 257 0.24 -8.45 2.21
N VAL A 258 -1.01 -8.08 1.91
CA VAL A 258 -1.62 -6.79 2.24
C VAL A 258 -1.52 -6.43 3.73
N LEU A 259 -1.55 -7.41 4.60
CA LEU A 259 -1.46 -7.21 6.06
C LEU A 259 -0.09 -6.70 6.50
N SER A 260 0.99 -6.99 5.76
CA SER A 260 2.33 -6.49 6.10
C SER A 260 2.45 -4.97 5.99
N PRO A 261 2.19 -4.31 4.84
CA PRO A 261 2.25 -2.86 4.80
C PRO A 261 1.17 -2.19 5.63
N LEU A 262 -0.03 -2.79 5.76
CA LEU A 262 -1.10 -2.21 6.59
C LEU A 262 -0.72 -2.21 8.07
N SER A 263 -0.06 -3.26 8.59
CA SER A 263 0.49 -3.23 9.95
C SER A 263 1.49 -2.09 10.13
N GLY A 264 2.34 -1.86 9.11
CA GLY A 264 3.28 -0.75 9.10
C GLY A 264 2.60 0.62 9.17
N TYR A 265 1.49 0.81 8.46
CA TYR A 265 0.72 2.07 8.53
C TYR A 265 0.10 2.29 9.91
N LEU A 266 -0.40 1.24 10.55
CA LEU A 266 -0.94 1.32 11.90
C LEU A 266 0.14 1.65 12.93
N VAL A 267 1.28 0.96 12.88
CA VAL A 267 2.42 1.23 13.77
C VAL A 267 2.96 2.65 13.56
N LEU A 268 3.09 3.10 12.30
CA LEU A 268 3.54 4.45 11.98
C LEU A 268 2.58 5.53 12.48
N ALA A 269 1.27 5.34 12.28
CA ALA A 269 0.26 6.29 12.74
C ALA A 269 0.30 6.46 14.27
N ARG A 270 0.45 5.36 15.03
CA ARG A 270 0.66 5.40 16.47
C ARG A 270 1.95 6.14 16.82
N ALA A 271 3.07 5.78 16.21
CA ALA A 271 4.37 6.39 16.48
C ALA A 271 4.38 7.91 16.21
N LEU A 272 3.65 8.36 15.18
CA LEU A 272 3.44 9.79 14.90
C LEU A 272 2.68 10.49 16.04
N CYS A 273 1.68 9.85 16.64
CA CYS A 273 0.99 10.41 17.80
C CYS A 273 1.91 10.53 19.03
N GLU A 274 2.92 9.66 19.15
CA GLU A 274 3.83 9.60 20.28
C GLU A 274 5.04 10.55 20.13
N SER A 275 5.60 10.72 18.90
CA SER A 275 6.83 11.49 18.71
C SER A 275 6.96 12.13 17.32
N PRO A 276 7.41 13.40 17.24
CA PRO A 276 7.71 14.07 15.99
C PRO A 276 8.90 13.43 15.23
N ALA A 277 9.74 12.64 15.87
CA ALA A 277 10.88 11.97 15.23
C ALA A 277 10.45 11.00 14.10
N HIS A 278 9.17 10.61 14.07
CA HIS A 278 8.61 9.73 13.05
C HIS A 278 8.02 10.46 11.84
N ALA A 279 7.99 11.79 11.85
CA ALA A 279 7.48 12.63 10.76
C ALA A 279 8.48 12.68 9.58
N ARG A 280 8.58 11.59 8.83
CA ARG A 280 9.48 11.39 7.70
C ARG A 280 8.94 10.33 6.73
N ALA A 281 9.71 10.00 5.68
CA ALA A 281 9.41 8.88 4.79
C ALA A 281 9.78 7.53 5.45
N TRP A 282 9.00 6.47 5.13
CA TRP A 282 9.18 5.11 5.62
C TRP A 282 8.95 4.09 4.53
N ASN A 283 9.85 3.11 4.42
CA ASN A 283 9.70 1.95 3.56
C ASN A 283 9.10 0.77 4.34
N PHE A 284 8.07 0.15 3.75
CA PHE A 284 7.45 -1.07 4.25
C PHE A 284 7.51 -2.14 3.15
N GLY A 285 8.63 -2.83 3.06
CA GLY A 285 8.90 -3.91 2.12
C GLY A 285 9.08 -5.25 2.81
N PRO A 286 8.97 -6.36 2.06
CA PRO A 286 9.16 -7.71 2.58
C PRO A 286 10.64 -7.97 2.89
N ASP A 287 10.94 -9.17 3.40
CA ASP A 287 12.30 -9.65 3.49
C ASP A 287 12.91 -9.85 2.09
N ALA A 288 14.24 -9.70 1.97
CA ALA A 288 14.94 -9.91 0.70
C ALA A 288 14.69 -11.31 0.09
N ARG A 289 14.50 -12.32 0.93
CA ARG A 289 14.14 -13.68 0.50
C ARG A 289 12.79 -13.80 -0.21
N ASP A 290 11.90 -12.82 -0.02
CA ASP A 290 10.56 -12.77 -0.60
C ASP A 290 10.54 -11.99 -1.94
N ALA A 291 11.68 -11.46 -2.39
CA ALA A 291 11.85 -10.98 -3.74
C ALA A 291 11.90 -12.17 -4.72
N ARG A 292 10.84 -12.36 -5.49
CA ARG A 292 10.66 -13.49 -6.41
C ARG A 292 10.25 -13.01 -7.80
N THR A 293 10.53 -13.85 -8.80
CA THR A 293 10.07 -13.61 -10.16
C THR A 293 8.56 -13.74 -10.26
N VAL A 294 7.97 -13.09 -11.27
CA VAL A 294 6.54 -13.25 -11.60
C VAL A 294 6.19 -14.70 -11.86
N GLU A 295 7.04 -15.41 -12.64
CA GLU A 295 6.87 -16.82 -12.96
C GLU A 295 6.82 -17.71 -11.71
N TRP A 296 7.70 -17.46 -10.73
CA TRP A 296 7.71 -18.21 -9.47
C TRP A 296 6.38 -18.04 -8.71
N VAL A 297 5.86 -16.83 -8.65
CA VAL A 297 4.57 -16.55 -7.99
C VAL A 297 3.41 -17.25 -8.69
N VAL A 298 3.41 -17.24 -10.04
CA VAL A 298 2.39 -17.94 -10.84
C VAL A 298 2.45 -19.44 -10.62
N ALA A 299 3.66 -20.03 -10.66
CA ALA A 299 3.86 -21.46 -10.41
C ALA A 299 3.36 -21.84 -9.02
N ARG A 300 3.72 -21.04 -7.99
CA ARG A 300 3.30 -21.32 -6.62
C ARG A 300 1.79 -21.19 -6.43
N LEU A 301 1.15 -20.16 -6.98
CA LEU A 301 -0.32 -20.05 -6.96
C LEU A 301 -1.00 -21.17 -7.74
N SER A 302 -0.38 -21.66 -8.82
CA SER A 302 -0.90 -22.81 -9.57
C SER A 302 -0.92 -24.10 -8.75
N GLU A 303 0.09 -24.33 -7.91
CA GLU A 303 0.10 -25.47 -6.98
C GLU A 303 -0.98 -25.36 -5.91
N LEU A 304 -1.29 -24.14 -5.46
CA LEU A 304 -2.30 -23.86 -4.45
C LEU A 304 -3.72 -23.80 -5.00
N TRP A 305 -3.89 -23.69 -6.33
CA TRP A 305 -5.20 -23.54 -6.96
C TRP A 305 -5.78 -24.90 -7.39
N PRO A 306 -7.02 -25.22 -7.03
CA PRO A 306 -7.67 -26.47 -7.46
C PRO A 306 -7.73 -26.57 -8.99
N GLY A 307 -7.08 -27.60 -9.55
CA GLY A 307 -6.98 -27.82 -10.99
C GLY A 307 -5.82 -27.10 -11.69
N GLY A 308 -5.00 -26.37 -10.93
CA GLY A 308 -3.84 -25.66 -11.47
C GLY A 308 -4.19 -24.44 -12.32
N ILE A 309 -3.17 -23.72 -12.79
CA ILE A 309 -3.31 -22.54 -13.63
C ILE A 309 -2.50 -22.74 -14.91
N ARG A 310 -3.16 -22.65 -16.06
CA ARG A 310 -2.48 -22.67 -17.35
C ARG A 310 -1.99 -21.28 -17.68
N TRP A 311 -0.75 -21.16 -18.11
CA TRP A 311 -0.18 -19.88 -18.53
C TRP A 311 0.75 -20.01 -19.74
N GLU A 312 0.90 -18.92 -20.49
CA GLU A 312 1.77 -18.80 -21.65
C GLU A 312 2.42 -17.40 -21.67
N LEU A 313 3.50 -17.26 -22.42
CA LEU A 313 4.14 -15.96 -22.60
C LEU A 313 3.31 -15.09 -23.54
N ASP A 314 3.12 -13.82 -23.17
CA ASP A 314 2.57 -12.82 -24.06
C ASP A 314 3.69 -12.24 -24.94
N GLY A 315 3.67 -12.54 -26.23
CA GLY A 315 4.67 -12.09 -27.21
C GLY A 315 4.43 -10.67 -27.75
N GLY A 316 3.49 -9.89 -27.17
CA GLY A 316 3.20 -8.52 -27.62
C GLY A 316 4.23 -7.48 -27.14
N ASP A 317 4.24 -6.32 -27.79
CA ASP A 317 5.00 -5.15 -27.33
C ASP A 317 4.31 -4.54 -26.10
N HIS A 318 5.07 -4.38 -25.00
CA HIS A 318 4.57 -3.81 -23.75
C HIS A 318 5.41 -2.60 -23.34
N PRO A 319 4.81 -1.61 -22.66
CA PRO A 319 5.57 -0.53 -22.04
C PRO A 319 6.65 -1.11 -21.13
N HIS A 320 7.83 -0.48 -21.14
CA HIS A 320 8.94 -0.89 -20.31
C HIS A 320 8.55 -0.87 -18.81
N GLU A 321 8.75 -1.98 -18.13
CA GLU A 321 8.62 -2.09 -16.68
C GLU A 321 9.98 -2.49 -16.11
N ALA A 322 10.34 -1.88 -14.97
CA ALA A 322 11.57 -2.20 -14.28
C ALA A 322 11.76 -3.72 -14.09
N SER A 323 12.93 -4.24 -14.42
CA SER A 323 13.24 -5.67 -14.28
C SER A 323 13.47 -6.06 -12.81
N TYR A 324 13.94 -5.13 -11.98
CA TYR A 324 14.23 -5.34 -10.56
C TYR A 324 13.82 -4.13 -9.72
N LEU A 325 13.11 -4.35 -8.63
CA LEU A 325 12.74 -3.32 -7.65
C LEU A 325 12.64 -3.96 -6.27
N THR A 326 13.36 -3.43 -5.29
CA THR A 326 13.28 -3.85 -3.88
C THR A 326 13.38 -2.67 -2.94
N LEU A 327 12.89 -2.81 -1.70
CA LEU A 327 12.93 -1.79 -0.65
C LEU A 327 13.82 -2.27 0.52
N ASP A 328 14.66 -1.38 1.02
CA ASP A 328 15.30 -1.52 2.33
C ASP A 328 14.35 -0.97 3.40
N SER A 329 13.83 -1.84 4.25
CA SER A 329 12.93 -1.51 5.35
C SER A 329 13.64 -1.53 6.72
N SER A 330 14.97 -1.48 6.74
CA SER A 330 15.77 -1.52 7.97
C SER A 330 15.42 -0.38 8.92
N LEU A 331 15.07 0.79 8.40
CA LEU A 331 14.66 1.92 9.22
C LEU A 331 13.35 1.63 9.97
N ALA A 332 12.33 1.08 9.30
CA ALA A 332 11.06 0.71 9.93
C ALA A 332 11.28 -0.39 10.99
N ARG A 333 12.13 -1.37 10.71
CA ARG A 333 12.48 -2.45 11.66
C ARG A 333 13.16 -1.90 12.91
N THR A 334 14.16 -1.04 12.74
CA THR A 334 15.00 -0.57 13.86
C THR A 334 14.36 0.55 14.67
N ARG A 335 13.55 1.43 14.05
CA ARG A 335 12.99 2.61 14.70
C ARG A 335 11.54 2.45 15.12
N LEU A 336 10.75 1.68 14.36
CA LEU A 336 9.34 1.41 14.67
C LEU A 336 9.14 0.03 15.30
N GLY A 337 10.14 -0.86 15.26
CA GLY A 337 9.99 -2.27 15.64
C GLY A 337 9.08 -3.05 14.68
N TRP A 338 8.79 -2.49 13.50
CA TRP A 338 7.91 -3.13 12.54
C TRP A 338 8.57 -4.34 11.88
N VAL A 339 7.79 -5.40 11.72
CA VAL A 339 8.15 -6.59 10.94
C VAL A 339 6.99 -6.95 10.02
N PRO A 340 7.25 -7.58 8.86
CA PRO A 340 6.16 -8.10 8.01
C PRO A 340 5.26 -9.06 8.79
N ALA A 341 3.95 -8.91 8.63
CA ALA A 341 2.97 -9.75 9.33
C ALA A 341 3.01 -11.21 8.86
N LEU A 342 3.29 -11.41 7.57
CA LEU A 342 3.38 -12.72 6.90
C LEU A 342 4.58 -12.72 5.95
N GLY A 343 5.28 -13.85 5.83
CA GLY A 343 6.20 -14.13 4.73
C GLY A 343 5.43 -14.35 3.41
N LEU A 344 6.16 -14.37 2.27
CA LEU A 344 5.52 -14.51 0.96
C LEU A 344 4.73 -15.82 0.83
N GLU A 345 5.30 -16.93 1.27
CA GLU A 345 4.67 -18.24 1.18
C GLU A 345 3.33 -18.27 1.93
N GLU A 346 3.33 -17.84 3.18
CA GLU A 346 2.11 -17.73 4.00
C GLU A 346 1.11 -16.78 3.37
N GLY A 347 1.58 -15.66 2.81
CA GLY A 347 0.76 -14.68 2.10
C GLY A 347 0.09 -15.23 0.85
N LEU A 348 0.77 -16.08 0.07
CA LEU A 348 0.20 -16.76 -1.09
C LEU A 348 -0.84 -17.80 -0.70
N VAL A 349 -0.57 -18.59 0.34
CA VAL A 349 -1.54 -19.53 0.91
C VAL A 349 -2.80 -18.81 1.39
N ALA A 350 -2.65 -17.74 2.16
CA ALA A 350 -3.77 -16.93 2.64
C ALA A 350 -4.58 -16.30 1.49
N THR A 351 -3.88 -15.84 0.44
CA THR A 351 -4.50 -15.27 -0.77
C THR A 351 -5.29 -16.32 -1.54
N ALA A 352 -4.71 -17.49 -1.80
CA ALA A 352 -5.36 -18.59 -2.51
C ALA A 352 -6.62 -19.06 -1.76
N ALA A 353 -6.52 -19.29 -0.44
CA ALA A 353 -7.62 -19.71 0.42
C ALA A 353 -8.78 -18.69 0.40
N TRP A 354 -8.47 -17.38 0.34
CA TRP A 354 -9.49 -16.34 0.27
C TRP A 354 -10.27 -16.41 -1.05
N TYR A 355 -9.59 -16.55 -2.19
CA TYR A 355 -10.28 -16.65 -3.49
C TYR A 355 -11.02 -17.98 -3.66
N GLU A 356 -10.51 -19.08 -3.08
CA GLU A 356 -11.23 -20.34 -3.03
C GLU A 356 -12.54 -20.20 -2.25
N ALA A 357 -12.51 -19.57 -1.07
CA ALA A 357 -13.70 -19.30 -0.27
C ALA A 357 -14.73 -18.45 -1.04
N TRP A 358 -14.26 -17.42 -1.74
CA TRP A 358 -15.12 -16.59 -2.59
C TRP A 358 -15.77 -17.42 -3.72
N ARG A 359 -15.01 -18.26 -4.40
CA ARG A 359 -15.49 -19.13 -5.48
C ARG A 359 -16.54 -20.10 -4.98
N GLU A 360 -16.40 -20.61 -3.76
CA GLU A 360 -17.32 -21.50 -3.09
C GLU A 360 -18.49 -20.79 -2.41
N SER A 361 -18.61 -19.47 -2.60
CA SER A 361 -19.65 -18.64 -1.97
C SER A 361 -19.66 -18.70 -0.44
N ARG A 362 -18.51 -18.99 0.19
CA ARG A 362 -18.33 -18.90 1.65
C ARG A 362 -18.29 -17.45 2.11
N ASP A 363 -18.54 -17.19 3.40
CA ASP A 363 -18.46 -15.84 3.97
C ASP A 363 -17.01 -15.34 4.02
N VAL A 364 -16.63 -14.52 3.03
CA VAL A 364 -15.30 -13.95 2.94
C VAL A 364 -15.03 -12.87 3.99
N ARG A 365 -16.08 -12.29 4.62
CA ARG A 365 -15.90 -11.39 5.75
C ARG A 365 -15.30 -12.11 6.95
N GLU A 366 -15.86 -13.25 7.33
CA GLU A 366 -15.36 -14.08 8.43
C GLU A 366 -13.91 -14.48 8.18
N LEU A 367 -13.60 -14.95 6.97
CA LEU A 367 -12.25 -15.32 6.59
C LEU A 367 -11.28 -14.12 6.64
N THR A 368 -11.70 -12.95 6.15
CA THR A 368 -10.89 -11.72 6.20
C THR A 368 -10.58 -11.32 7.64
N LEU A 369 -11.60 -11.36 8.53
CA LEU A 369 -11.40 -11.07 9.95
C LEU A 369 -10.51 -12.12 10.63
N GLY A 370 -10.62 -13.39 10.26
CA GLY A 370 -9.73 -14.45 10.73
C GLY A 370 -8.27 -14.23 10.34
N GLN A 371 -8.01 -13.82 9.09
CA GLN A 371 -6.66 -13.48 8.62
C GLN A 371 -6.09 -12.25 9.37
N LEU A 372 -6.91 -11.23 9.64
CA LEU A 372 -6.53 -10.06 10.44
C LEU A 372 -6.12 -10.47 11.87
N ALA A 373 -6.92 -11.29 12.54
CA ALA A 373 -6.64 -11.77 13.89
C ALA A 373 -5.36 -12.61 13.93
N GLY A 374 -5.16 -13.51 12.96
CA GLY A 374 -3.94 -14.31 12.84
C GLY A 374 -2.70 -13.46 12.64
N ALA A 375 -2.75 -12.44 11.77
CA ALA A 375 -1.64 -11.53 11.55
C ALA A 375 -1.30 -10.72 12.83
N GLN A 376 -2.31 -10.26 13.56
CA GLN A 376 -2.09 -9.53 14.81
C GLN A 376 -1.40 -10.39 15.86
N LEU A 377 -1.78 -11.67 16.00
CA LEU A 377 -1.11 -12.62 16.87
C LEU A 377 0.34 -12.87 16.43
N SER A 378 0.59 -13.05 15.14
CA SER A 378 1.94 -13.23 14.57
C SER A 378 2.84 -12.03 14.89
N ILE A 379 2.35 -10.80 14.67
CA ILE A 379 3.09 -9.57 14.98
C ILE A 379 3.42 -9.51 16.48
N SER A 380 2.46 -9.81 17.34
CA SER A 380 2.68 -9.79 18.79
C SER A 380 3.71 -10.81 19.24
N ALA A 381 3.73 -12.00 18.66
CA ALA A 381 4.69 -13.06 18.97
C ALA A 381 6.13 -12.76 18.52
N GLN A 382 6.31 -11.90 17.53
CA GLN A 382 7.62 -11.49 17.01
C GLN A 382 8.25 -10.32 17.79
N GLN A 383 7.52 -9.72 18.73
CA GLN A 383 8.06 -8.66 19.57
C GLN A 383 8.94 -9.26 20.68
N PRO A 384 10.10 -8.66 21.00
CA PRO A 384 10.90 -9.11 22.13
C PRO A 384 10.08 -8.98 23.42
N ILE A 385 10.08 -10.03 24.21
CA ILE A 385 9.52 -9.99 25.57
C ILE A 385 10.38 -8.98 26.36
N GLY A 386 9.79 -7.83 26.66
CA GLY A 386 10.43 -6.71 27.35
C GLY A 386 10.85 -7.04 28.79
#